data_68862b37a083e78780b736742525f927
#
_entry.id   68862b37a083e78780b736742525f927
#
_cell.length_a   1.000
_cell.length_b   1.000
_cell.length_c   1.000
_cell.angle_alpha   90.00
_cell.angle_beta   90.00
_cell.angle_gamma   90.00
#
_symmetry.space_group_name_H-M   'P 1'
#
loop_
_entity.id
_entity.type
_entity.pdbx_description
1 polymer ?
#
loop_
_entity_poly.entity_id
_entity_poly.type
_entity_poly.pdbx_seq_one_letter_code
_entity_poly.pdbx_strand_id
1 'polypeptide(L)'
;MYKRQVLLGATAFSLVLRGLGGDELIEGALLSLPFEPTGIIIAILFATFLLGFFLDWIELTLIVLPLVAPVVASLGFDPIWFTILFAVCLQTSFLTPPVGFAIFYLKGVAPQGIPVTTIYAGVVPFIIAQVLGMLIIFNWQAVVTWLPAQAYG
;
A
#
# COMPACT_ATOMS: atom_id res chain seq x y z
N MET A 1 15.26 15.55 12.01
CA MET A 1 15.38 14.66 13.19
C MET A 1 14.21 13.68 13.28
N TYR A 2 12.97 14.10 13.11
CA TYR A 2 11.76 13.29 13.22
C TYR A 2 11.77 12.00 12.37
N LYS A 3 12.17 12.08 11.09
CA LYS A 3 12.19 10.90 10.18
C LYS A 3 13.07 9.75 10.66
N ARG A 4 14.22 10.04 11.28
CA ARG A 4 15.10 8.99 11.82
C ARG A 4 14.49 8.28 13.03
N GLN A 5 13.76 9.00 13.87
CA GLN A 5 13.07 8.42 15.03
C GLN A 5 11.94 7.49 14.60
N VAL A 6 11.16 7.88 13.58
CA VAL A 6 10.10 7.02 12.98
C VAL A 6 10.72 5.75 12.40
N LEU A 7 11.81 5.87 11.62
CA LEU A 7 12.52 4.72 11.05
C LEU A 7 13.01 3.76 12.14
N LEU A 8 13.67 4.27 13.17
CA LEU A 8 14.15 3.45 14.29
C LEU A 8 12.99 2.79 15.04
N GLY A 9 11.93 3.53 15.30
CA GLY A 9 10.74 3.00 15.96
C GLY A 9 10.05 1.90 15.14
N ALA A 10 9.87 2.10 13.84
CA ALA A 10 9.27 1.12 12.94
C ALA A 10 10.14 -0.14 12.82
N THR A 11 11.46 0.02 12.69
CA THR A 11 12.39 -1.12 12.65
C THR A 11 12.39 -1.90 13.96
N ALA A 12 12.45 -1.19 15.11
CA ALA A 12 12.39 -1.85 16.43
C ALA A 12 11.07 -2.59 16.62
N PHE A 13 9.94 -1.97 16.25
CA PHE A 13 8.62 -2.62 16.31
C PHE A 13 8.58 -3.89 15.45
N SER A 14 9.02 -3.81 14.19
CA SER A 14 9.04 -4.98 13.29
C SER A 14 9.91 -6.11 13.83
N LEU A 15 11.09 -5.80 14.38
CA LEU A 15 11.98 -6.80 14.96
C LEU A 15 11.37 -7.46 16.19
N VAL A 16 10.77 -6.68 17.10
CA VAL A 16 10.10 -7.23 18.30
C VAL A 16 8.90 -8.08 17.90
N LEU A 17 8.07 -7.62 16.97
CA LEU A 17 6.90 -8.35 16.51
C LEU A 17 7.29 -9.70 15.91
N ARG A 18 8.32 -9.73 15.06
CA ARG A 18 8.88 -10.97 14.50
C ARG A 18 9.45 -11.88 15.58
N GLY A 19 10.23 -11.32 16.50
CA GLY A 19 10.79 -12.08 17.62
C GLY A 19 9.74 -12.71 18.55
N LEU A 20 8.52 -12.16 18.58
CA LEU A 20 7.37 -12.68 19.33
C LEU A 20 6.48 -13.63 18.50
N GLY A 21 6.89 -14.00 17.28
CA GLY A 21 6.07 -14.86 16.40
C GLY A 21 4.91 -14.14 15.71
N GLY A 22 4.98 -12.82 15.60
CA GLY A 22 3.95 -12.02 14.95
C GLY A 22 3.79 -12.34 13.47
N ASP A 23 4.86 -12.73 12.80
CA ASP A 23 4.83 -13.16 11.39
C ASP A 23 3.97 -14.42 11.24
N GLU A 24 4.18 -15.44 12.12
CA GLU A 24 3.40 -16.69 12.12
C GLU A 24 1.92 -16.45 12.44
N LEU A 25 1.65 -15.50 13.34
CA LEU A 25 0.28 -15.15 13.71
C LEU A 25 -0.45 -14.48 12.55
N ILE A 26 0.20 -13.54 11.86
CA ILE A 26 -0.36 -12.84 10.70
C ILE A 26 -0.52 -13.80 9.52
N GLU A 27 0.49 -14.62 9.25
CA GLU A 27 0.43 -15.66 8.22
C GLU A 27 -0.72 -16.63 8.50
N GLY A 28 -0.81 -17.16 9.71
CA GLY A 28 -1.90 -18.06 10.13
C GLY A 28 -3.27 -17.40 10.01
N ALA A 29 -3.41 -16.14 10.39
CA ALA A 29 -4.66 -15.39 10.27
C ALA A 29 -5.07 -15.17 8.80
N LEU A 30 -4.13 -14.80 7.94
CA LEU A 30 -4.39 -14.56 6.52
C LEU A 30 -4.69 -15.87 5.77
N LEU A 31 -3.94 -16.94 6.04
CA LEU A 31 -4.14 -18.24 5.41
C LEU A 31 -5.40 -18.97 5.93
N SER A 32 -5.91 -18.60 7.10
CA SER A 32 -7.18 -19.12 7.62
C SER A 32 -8.42 -18.51 6.95
N LEU A 33 -8.25 -17.45 6.16
CA LEU A 33 -9.37 -16.84 5.43
C LEU A 33 -9.89 -17.85 4.39
N PRO A 34 -11.21 -17.96 4.21
CA PRO A 34 -11.83 -18.85 3.23
C PRO A 34 -11.76 -18.30 1.81
N PHE A 35 -10.59 -17.79 1.41
CA PHE A 35 -10.34 -17.20 0.11
C PHE A 35 -9.26 -17.97 -0.64
N GLU A 36 -9.37 -17.97 -1.97
CA GLU A 36 -8.28 -18.41 -2.83
C GLU A 36 -7.06 -17.47 -2.68
N PRO A 37 -5.84 -17.89 -3.06
CA PRO A 37 -4.63 -17.07 -2.95
C PRO A 37 -4.79 -15.64 -3.49
N THR A 38 -5.46 -15.47 -4.62
CA THR A 38 -5.76 -14.16 -5.21
C THR A 38 -6.69 -13.33 -4.32
N GLY A 39 -7.66 -13.97 -3.67
CA GLY A 39 -8.56 -13.31 -2.72
C GLY A 39 -7.83 -12.80 -1.48
N ILE A 40 -6.80 -13.52 -1.02
CA ILE A 40 -5.96 -13.08 0.10
C ILE A 40 -5.16 -11.82 -0.29
N ILE A 41 -4.60 -11.78 -1.51
CA ILE A 41 -3.92 -10.58 -2.02
C ILE A 41 -4.88 -9.38 -2.06
N ILE A 42 -6.10 -9.56 -2.56
CA ILE A 42 -7.12 -8.51 -2.58
C ILE A 42 -7.46 -8.05 -1.17
N ALA A 43 -7.61 -8.96 -0.22
CA ALA A 43 -7.88 -8.64 1.18
C ALA A 43 -6.74 -7.82 1.81
N ILE A 44 -5.48 -8.18 1.55
CA ILE A 44 -4.30 -7.43 2.01
C ILE A 44 -4.29 -6.02 1.40
N LEU A 45 -4.51 -5.89 0.10
CA LEU A 45 -4.55 -4.59 -0.58
C LEU A 45 -5.71 -3.72 -0.06
N PHE A 46 -6.88 -4.32 0.17
CA PHE A 46 -8.03 -3.62 0.73
C PHE A 46 -7.78 -3.14 2.16
N ALA A 47 -7.20 -3.99 3.01
CA ALA A 47 -6.80 -3.60 4.37
C ALA A 47 -5.75 -2.48 4.34
N THR A 48 -4.76 -2.57 3.46
CA THR A 48 -3.73 -1.54 3.25
C THR A 48 -4.35 -0.22 2.79
N PHE A 49 -5.31 -0.28 1.87
CA PHE A 49 -6.06 0.90 1.41
C PHE A 49 -6.79 1.59 2.56
N LEU A 50 -7.47 0.83 3.42
CA LEU A 50 -8.16 1.39 4.59
C LEU A 50 -7.18 1.96 5.62
N LEU A 51 -6.09 1.26 5.91
CA LEU A 51 -5.06 1.74 6.82
C LEU A 51 -4.39 3.02 6.31
N GLY A 52 -4.24 3.19 4.99
CA GLY A 52 -3.68 4.37 4.36
C GLY A 52 -4.51 5.66 4.54
N PHE A 53 -5.74 5.57 5.05
CA PHE A 53 -6.49 6.75 5.49
C PHE A 53 -6.02 7.30 6.84
N PHE A 54 -5.38 6.47 7.67
CA PHE A 54 -5.03 6.79 9.05
C PHE A 54 -3.52 6.86 9.28
N LEU A 55 -2.76 6.02 8.57
CA LEU A 55 -1.32 5.88 8.70
C LEU A 55 -0.60 6.52 7.52
N ASP A 56 0.59 7.07 7.78
CA ASP A 56 1.44 7.58 6.72
C ASP A 56 2.02 6.43 5.87
N TRP A 57 2.31 6.72 4.60
CA TRP A 57 2.88 5.76 3.65
C TRP A 57 4.22 5.18 4.12
N ILE A 58 5.02 5.97 4.88
CA ILE A 58 6.29 5.51 5.46
C ILE A 58 6.03 4.40 6.47
N GLU A 59 5.05 4.58 7.36
CA GLU A 59 4.69 3.60 8.38
C GLU A 59 4.17 2.31 7.75
N LEU A 60 3.28 2.43 6.77
CA LEU A 60 2.73 1.27 6.06
C LEU A 60 3.81 0.51 5.29
N THR A 61 4.72 1.21 4.63
CA THR A 61 5.81 0.57 3.89
C THR A 61 6.83 -0.11 4.81
N LEU A 62 7.11 0.47 5.98
CA LEU A 62 8.13 -0.08 6.89
C LEU A 62 7.60 -1.14 7.85
N ILE A 63 6.30 -1.13 8.14
CA ILE A 63 5.69 -2.06 9.09
C ILE A 63 4.85 -3.11 8.36
N VAL A 64 3.86 -2.69 7.57
CA VAL A 64 2.89 -3.61 6.97
C VAL A 64 3.50 -4.41 5.83
N LEU A 65 4.24 -3.77 4.92
CA LEU A 65 4.82 -4.47 3.77
C LEU A 65 5.75 -5.62 4.18
N PRO A 66 6.70 -5.46 5.13
CA PRO A 66 7.53 -6.58 5.58
C PRO A 66 6.75 -7.69 6.29
N LEU A 67 5.60 -7.40 6.89
CA LEU A 67 4.77 -8.41 7.56
C LEU A 67 3.97 -9.26 6.57
N VAL A 68 3.51 -8.66 5.46
CA VAL A 68 2.71 -9.38 4.47
C VAL A 68 3.55 -9.99 3.34
N ALA A 69 4.76 -9.51 3.11
CA ALA A 69 5.64 -10.00 2.04
C ALA A 69 5.95 -11.51 2.13
N PRO A 70 6.23 -12.10 3.30
CA PRO A 70 6.41 -13.55 3.43
C PRO A 70 5.15 -14.34 3.03
N VAL A 71 3.98 -13.86 3.42
CA VAL A 71 2.69 -14.48 3.07
C VAL A 71 2.47 -14.47 1.55
N VAL A 72 2.76 -13.35 0.90
CA VAL A 72 2.66 -13.22 -0.56
C VAL A 72 3.60 -14.20 -1.27
N ALA A 73 4.81 -14.35 -0.76
CA ALA A 73 5.80 -15.30 -1.30
C ALA A 73 5.36 -16.76 -1.08
N SER A 74 4.80 -17.10 0.08
CA SER A 74 4.28 -18.45 0.37
C SER A 74 3.08 -18.83 -0.50
N LEU A 75 2.29 -17.83 -0.94
CA LEU A 75 1.20 -18.02 -1.89
C LEU A 75 1.67 -18.15 -3.35
N GLY A 76 2.98 -18.03 -3.62
CA GLY A 76 3.58 -18.20 -4.95
C GLY A 76 3.52 -16.95 -5.84
N PHE A 77 3.23 -15.78 -5.30
CA PHE A 77 3.25 -14.53 -6.05
C PHE A 77 4.64 -13.86 -6.04
N ASP A 78 4.95 -13.14 -7.11
CA ASP A 78 6.18 -12.38 -7.25
C ASP A 78 6.22 -11.20 -6.25
N PRO A 79 7.23 -11.11 -5.37
CA PRO A 79 7.34 -10.02 -4.40
C PRO A 79 7.50 -8.63 -5.03
N ILE A 80 8.13 -8.52 -6.22
CA ILE A 80 8.30 -7.25 -6.93
C ILE A 80 6.93 -6.76 -7.41
N TRP A 81 6.18 -7.66 -8.06
CA TRP A 81 4.82 -7.36 -8.50
C TRP A 81 3.93 -6.90 -7.34
N PHE A 82 3.95 -7.62 -6.22
CA PHE A 82 3.16 -7.25 -5.06
C PHE A 82 3.58 -5.89 -4.46
N THR A 83 4.89 -5.64 -4.36
CA THR A 83 5.40 -4.37 -3.83
C THR A 83 4.94 -3.18 -4.66
N ILE A 84 4.90 -3.32 -5.99
CA ILE A 84 4.40 -2.27 -6.87
C ILE A 84 2.90 -2.07 -6.71
N LEU A 85 2.11 -3.16 -6.63
CA LEU A 85 0.68 -3.07 -6.34
C LEU A 85 0.42 -2.39 -5.00
N PHE A 86 1.18 -2.74 -3.97
CA PHE A 86 1.11 -2.14 -2.65
C PHE A 86 1.39 -0.63 -2.71
N ALA A 87 2.42 -0.21 -3.44
CA ALA A 87 2.77 1.20 -3.61
C ALA A 87 1.65 1.98 -4.34
N VAL A 88 1.08 1.43 -5.41
CA VAL A 88 -0.04 2.06 -6.14
C VAL A 88 -1.30 2.11 -5.27
N CYS A 89 -1.55 1.09 -4.46
CA CYS A 89 -2.64 1.05 -3.49
C CYS A 89 -2.51 2.17 -2.45
N LEU A 90 -1.32 2.35 -1.88
CA LEU A 90 -1.02 3.46 -0.95
C LEU A 90 -1.24 4.82 -1.60
N GLN A 91 -0.73 5.00 -2.82
CA GLN A 91 -0.90 6.25 -3.57
C GLN A 91 -2.38 6.56 -3.82
N THR A 92 -3.18 5.55 -4.14
CA THR A 92 -4.63 5.68 -4.34
C THR A 92 -5.32 6.08 -3.05
N SER A 93 -4.96 5.46 -1.91
CA SER A 93 -5.49 5.81 -0.60
C SER A 93 -5.19 7.26 -0.21
N PHE A 94 -3.99 7.75 -0.52
CA PHE A 94 -3.57 9.14 -0.28
C PHE A 94 -4.39 10.19 -1.03
N LEU A 95 -4.93 9.84 -2.20
CA LEU A 95 -5.76 10.72 -3.00
C LEU A 95 -7.25 10.59 -2.67
N THR A 96 -7.66 9.48 -2.03
CA THR A 96 -9.07 9.15 -1.88
C THR A 96 -9.67 9.82 -0.63
N PRO A 97 -10.83 10.51 -0.73
CA PRO A 97 -11.59 10.94 0.44
C PRO A 97 -11.98 9.72 1.32
N PRO A 98 -12.13 9.85 2.63
CA PRO A 98 -12.41 11.07 3.39
C PRO A 98 -11.18 11.79 3.93
N VAL A 99 -10.02 11.12 4.06
CA VAL A 99 -8.84 11.73 4.66
C VAL A 99 -7.95 12.37 3.60
N GLY A 100 -7.48 11.60 2.61
CA GLY A 100 -6.72 12.08 1.45
C GLY A 100 -5.64 13.10 1.79
N PHE A 101 -4.52 12.68 2.40
CA PHE A 101 -3.47 13.61 2.85
C PHE A 101 -3.01 14.57 1.75
N ALA A 102 -2.94 14.11 0.49
CA ALA A 102 -2.60 14.95 -0.65
C ALA A 102 -3.59 16.12 -0.83
N ILE A 103 -4.87 15.91 -0.52
CA ILE A 103 -5.93 16.91 -0.62
C ILE A 103 -5.75 18.00 0.44
N PHE A 104 -5.33 17.63 1.65
CA PHE A 104 -5.01 18.61 2.70
C PHE A 104 -3.83 19.49 2.30
N TYR A 105 -2.75 18.92 1.75
CA TYR A 105 -1.62 19.68 1.24
C TYR A 105 -2.04 20.62 0.12
N LEU A 106 -2.83 20.11 -0.83
CA LEU A 106 -3.34 20.94 -1.94
C LEU A 106 -4.22 22.08 -1.44
N LYS A 107 -5.09 21.80 -0.45
CA LYS A 107 -5.93 22.84 0.16
C LYS A 107 -5.10 23.91 0.87
N GLY A 108 -3.97 23.54 1.48
CA GLY A 108 -3.08 24.48 2.17
C GLY A 108 -2.39 25.49 1.23
N VAL A 109 -2.20 25.14 -0.04
CA VAL A 109 -1.56 26.01 -1.05
C VAL A 109 -2.54 26.59 -2.08
N ALA A 110 -3.79 26.12 -2.09
CA ALA A 110 -4.82 26.59 -3.00
C ALA A 110 -5.21 28.06 -2.69
N PRO A 111 -5.52 28.87 -3.71
CA PRO A 111 -6.02 30.24 -3.53
C PRO A 111 -7.24 30.29 -2.60
N GLN A 112 -7.35 31.40 -1.86
CA GLN A 112 -8.50 31.61 -0.96
C GLN A 112 -9.79 31.65 -1.78
N GLY A 113 -10.83 30.94 -1.28
CA GLY A 113 -12.15 30.88 -1.92
C GLY A 113 -12.41 29.59 -2.71
N ILE A 114 -11.42 28.74 -2.97
CA ILE A 114 -11.67 27.43 -3.61
C ILE A 114 -12.27 26.46 -2.56
N PRO A 115 -13.50 25.97 -2.74
CA PRO A 115 -14.09 25.01 -1.84
C PRO A 115 -13.41 23.63 -1.98
N VAL A 116 -13.35 22.87 -0.88
CA VAL A 116 -12.74 21.54 -0.85
C VAL A 116 -13.43 20.57 -1.81
N THR A 117 -14.72 20.73 -2.04
CA THR A 117 -15.50 19.94 -2.99
C THR A 117 -14.99 20.06 -4.43
N THR A 118 -14.52 21.24 -4.84
CA THR A 118 -13.89 21.44 -6.16
C THR A 118 -12.57 20.69 -6.27
N ILE A 119 -11.79 20.65 -5.18
CA ILE A 119 -10.54 19.88 -5.13
C ILE A 119 -10.87 18.39 -5.24
N TYR A 120 -11.86 17.89 -4.52
CA TYR A 120 -12.30 16.49 -4.60
C TYR A 120 -12.73 16.13 -6.03
N ALA A 121 -13.56 16.95 -6.65
CA ALA A 121 -13.99 16.71 -8.03
C ALA A 121 -12.80 16.66 -9.00
N GLY A 122 -11.79 17.52 -8.81
CA GLY A 122 -10.58 17.55 -9.63
C GLY A 122 -9.69 16.31 -9.43
N VAL A 123 -9.72 15.65 -8.27
CA VAL A 123 -8.89 14.47 -7.98
C VAL A 123 -9.51 13.17 -8.49
N VAL A 124 -10.84 13.10 -8.64
CA VAL A 124 -11.56 11.89 -9.10
C VAL A 124 -10.97 11.27 -10.38
N PRO A 125 -10.67 12.00 -11.46
CA PRO A 125 -10.09 11.40 -12.66
C PRO A 125 -8.75 10.72 -12.41
N PHE A 126 -7.94 11.25 -11.51
CA PHE A 126 -6.64 10.67 -11.13
C PHE A 126 -6.81 9.39 -10.30
N ILE A 127 -7.80 9.36 -9.39
CA ILE A 127 -8.15 8.13 -8.64
C ILE A 127 -8.57 7.05 -9.64
N ILE A 128 -9.44 7.38 -10.60
CA ILE A 128 -9.87 6.42 -11.63
C ILE A 128 -8.68 5.90 -12.43
N ALA A 129 -7.78 6.78 -12.87
CA ALA A 129 -6.58 6.39 -13.61
C ALA A 129 -5.68 5.46 -12.79
N GLN A 130 -5.51 5.71 -11.49
CA GLN A 130 -4.73 4.85 -10.59
C GLN A 130 -5.39 3.48 -10.39
N VAL A 131 -6.71 3.44 -10.18
CA VAL A 131 -7.44 2.17 -10.04
C VAL A 131 -7.33 1.36 -11.33
N LEU A 132 -7.45 1.98 -12.50
CA LEU A 132 -7.25 1.32 -13.79
C LEU A 132 -5.81 0.80 -13.94
N GLY A 133 -4.81 1.60 -13.57
CA GLY A 133 -3.40 1.18 -13.55
C GLY A 133 -3.18 -0.02 -12.62
N MET A 134 -3.76 0.01 -11.42
CA MET A 134 -3.70 -1.09 -10.47
C MET A 134 -4.35 -2.37 -11.02
N LEU A 135 -5.50 -2.26 -11.69
CA LEU A 135 -6.16 -3.40 -12.34
C LEU A 135 -5.33 -3.97 -13.50
N ILE A 136 -4.64 -3.12 -14.27
CA ILE A 136 -3.73 -3.56 -15.33
C ILE A 136 -2.55 -4.33 -14.72
N ILE A 137 -1.89 -3.79 -13.70
CA ILE A 137 -0.76 -4.45 -13.03
C ILE A 137 -1.21 -5.77 -12.38
N PHE A 138 -2.40 -5.80 -11.80
CA PHE A 138 -2.95 -6.99 -11.17
C PHE A 138 -3.15 -8.14 -12.16
N ASN A 139 -3.67 -7.84 -13.35
CA ASN A 139 -3.94 -8.85 -14.38
C ASN A 139 -2.71 -9.19 -15.25
N TRP A 140 -1.77 -8.26 -15.44
CA TRP A 140 -0.58 -8.43 -16.27
C TRP A 140 0.68 -8.12 -15.47
N GLN A 141 1.17 -9.11 -14.73
CA GLN A 141 2.38 -9.00 -13.90
C GLN A 141 3.61 -8.57 -14.74
N ALA A 142 3.68 -9.03 -15.99
CA ALA A 142 4.77 -8.70 -16.90
C ALA A 142 4.98 -7.19 -17.11
N VAL A 143 3.96 -6.35 -16.95
CA VAL A 143 4.07 -4.89 -17.08
C VAL A 143 5.11 -4.32 -16.11
N VAL A 144 5.22 -4.89 -14.92
CA VAL A 144 6.11 -4.40 -13.86
C VAL A 144 7.32 -5.30 -13.61
N THR A 145 7.25 -6.58 -13.98
CA THR A 145 8.35 -7.54 -13.76
C THR A 145 9.30 -7.65 -14.95
N TRP A 146 8.87 -7.25 -16.16
CA TRP A 146 9.70 -7.35 -17.38
C TRP A 146 11.02 -6.57 -17.28
N LEU A 147 10.96 -5.31 -16.84
CA LEU A 147 12.18 -4.48 -16.76
C LEU A 147 13.17 -4.98 -15.69
N PRO A 148 12.75 -5.32 -14.46
CA PRO A 148 13.63 -5.96 -13.48
C PRO A 148 14.23 -7.28 -13.98
N ALA A 149 13.46 -8.11 -14.67
CA ALA A 149 13.95 -9.36 -15.24
C ALA A 149 15.03 -9.13 -16.32
N GLN A 150 14.95 -8.06 -17.10
CA GLN A 150 16.00 -7.70 -18.08
C GLN A 150 17.24 -7.09 -17.44
N ALA A 151 17.09 -6.42 -16.30
CA ALA A 151 18.19 -5.71 -15.66
C ALA A 151 19.00 -6.60 -14.69
N TYR A 152 18.36 -7.59 -14.08
CA TYR A 152 18.92 -8.40 -13.00
C TYR A 152 18.80 -9.92 -13.24
N GLY A 153 18.15 -10.36 -14.31
CA GLY A 153 17.91 -11.77 -14.68
C GLY A 153 19.01 -12.43 -15.49
#